data_9e517e8b7ccf1d6b08453b0f2cbe5069
#
_entry.id   9e517e8b7ccf1d6b08453b0f2cbe5069
#
_cell.length_a   1.000
_cell.length_b   1.000
_cell.length_c   1.000
_cell.angle_alpha   90.00
_cell.angle_beta   90.00
_cell.angle_gamma   90.00
#
_symmetry.space_group_name_H-M   'P 1'
#
loop_
_entity.id
_entity.type
_entity.pdbx_description
1 polymer ?
#
loop_
_entity_poly.entity_id
_entity_poly.type
_entity_poly.pdbx_seq_one_letter_code
_entity_poly.pdbx_strand_id
1 'polypeptide(L)'
;YMLQKMVRCAFGTNNVDNCARVCHSATVAGLAMTLGSGAMTNPISDITNDVDVIMLVGSNPEEAHPVIGMQIRQAVERGTRLIVVDPRDIGLSRQADIHLKLKPGTNVAFANGMMNVIINEGLADEEFIRTRTEGFEELKKIVEEYTPERVAEICHIDADHLREAALMYAKAKKAPIIYCLGVTEHSTGT
;
A
#
# COMPACT_ATOMS: atom_id res chain seq x y z
N TYR A 1 9.71 22.46 -16.52
CA TYR A 1 10.87 23.33 -16.45
C TYR A 1 10.63 24.70 -17.10
N MET A 2 10.29 24.75 -18.39
CA MET A 2 10.10 26.00 -19.14
C MET A 2 9.01 26.89 -18.55
N LEU A 3 7.87 26.32 -18.18
CA LEU A 3 6.76 27.05 -17.56
C LEU A 3 7.19 27.65 -16.20
N GLN A 4 7.87 26.88 -15.35
CA GLN A 4 8.36 27.38 -14.07
C GLN A 4 9.39 28.52 -14.26
N LYS A 5 10.28 28.39 -15.25
CA LYS A 5 11.24 29.44 -15.59
C LYS A 5 10.53 30.71 -16.05
N MET A 6 9.54 30.57 -16.92
CA MET A 6 8.73 31.70 -17.40
C MET A 6 8.02 32.41 -16.23
N VAL A 7 7.36 31.66 -15.35
CA VAL A 7 6.65 32.24 -14.20
C VAL A 7 7.60 33.01 -13.29
N ARG A 8 8.74 32.44 -12.97
CA ARG A 8 9.71 33.09 -12.10
C ARG A 8 10.36 34.35 -12.75
N CYS A 9 10.67 34.28 -14.05
CA CYS A 9 11.34 35.40 -14.75
C CYS A 9 10.35 36.49 -15.22
N ALA A 10 9.17 36.10 -15.75
CA ALA A 10 8.22 37.05 -16.32
C ALA A 10 7.21 37.58 -15.30
N PHE A 11 6.74 36.76 -14.38
CA PHE A 11 5.76 37.17 -13.36
C PHE A 11 6.40 37.52 -12.02
N GLY A 12 7.70 37.24 -11.83
CA GLY A 12 8.44 37.60 -10.61
C GLY A 12 7.99 36.88 -9.35
N THR A 13 7.42 35.66 -9.47
CA THR A 13 6.91 34.89 -8.35
C THR A 13 7.47 33.48 -8.31
N ASN A 14 7.64 32.93 -7.08
CA ASN A 14 7.96 31.53 -6.85
C ASN A 14 6.72 30.66 -6.60
N ASN A 15 5.51 31.22 -6.67
CA ASN A 15 4.26 30.51 -6.44
C ASN A 15 3.89 29.65 -7.67
N VAL A 16 4.73 28.69 -7.98
CA VAL A 16 4.58 27.73 -9.06
C VAL A 16 5.19 26.39 -8.66
N ASP A 17 4.45 25.33 -8.80
CA ASP A 17 4.91 23.98 -8.52
C ASP A 17 4.35 22.98 -9.55
N ASN A 18 4.57 21.71 -9.34
CA ASN A 18 4.16 20.61 -10.19
C ASN A 18 3.15 19.74 -9.42
N CYS A 19 2.22 19.11 -10.14
CA CYS A 19 1.22 18.21 -9.53
C CYS A 19 1.87 17.07 -8.71
N ALA A 20 3.07 16.63 -9.08
CA ALA A 20 3.81 15.60 -8.36
C ALA A 20 4.03 15.94 -6.88
N ARG A 21 4.02 17.22 -6.49
CA ARG A 21 4.14 17.67 -5.11
C ARG A 21 3.08 17.05 -4.21
N VAL A 22 1.85 17.02 -4.65
CA VAL A 22 0.71 16.45 -3.91
C VAL A 22 0.48 14.99 -4.31
N CYS A 23 0.69 14.65 -5.58
CA CYS A 23 0.38 13.34 -6.14
C CYS A 23 1.21 12.21 -5.49
N HIS A 24 2.43 11.98 -5.94
CA HIS A 24 3.28 10.87 -5.50
C HIS A 24 4.65 11.28 -4.97
N SER A 25 4.85 12.55 -4.56
CA SER A 25 6.14 12.95 -3.99
C SER A 25 6.47 12.18 -2.70
N ALA A 26 5.47 11.91 -1.86
CA ALA A 26 5.64 11.09 -0.66
C ALA A 26 6.02 9.64 -1.01
N THR A 27 5.38 9.04 -2.02
CA THR A 27 5.75 7.73 -2.55
C THR A 27 7.20 7.68 -3.02
N VAL A 28 7.62 8.67 -3.82
CA VAL A 28 8.99 8.73 -4.33
C VAL A 28 9.99 8.84 -3.19
N ALA A 29 9.71 9.68 -2.20
CA ALA A 29 10.56 9.82 -1.03
C ALA A 29 10.63 8.51 -0.21
N GLY A 30 9.49 7.91 0.13
CA GLY A 30 9.43 6.68 0.91
C GLY A 30 10.12 5.50 0.21
N LEU A 31 9.84 5.28 -1.07
CA LEU A 31 10.49 4.21 -1.83
C LEU A 31 11.99 4.46 -2.02
N ALA A 32 12.41 5.71 -2.25
CA ALA A 32 13.83 6.04 -2.38
C ALA A 32 14.58 5.78 -1.05
N MET A 33 13.97 6.07 0.09
CA MET A 33 14.56 5.81 1.41
C MET A 33 14.64 4.31 1.72
N THR A 34 13.64 3.52 1.32
CA THR A 34 13.54 2.11 1.69
C THR A 34 14.17 1.17 0.65
N LEU A 35 14.02 1.49 -0.64
CA LEU A 35 14.44 0.63 -1.75
C LEU A 35 15.53 1.26 -2.63
N GLY A 36 15.93 2.50 -2.36
CA GLY A 36 16.92 3.23 -3.14
C GLY A 36 16.41 3.83 -4.47
N SER A 37 15.14 3.61 -4.81
CA SER A 37 14.53 4.15 -6.04
C SER A 37 13.05 4.46 -5.82
N GLY A 38 12.58 5.60 -6.33
CA GLY A 38 11.19 6.04 -6.22
C GLY A 38 10.27 5.54 -7.32
N ALA A 39 10.64 4.48 -8.03
CA ALA A 39 9.85 3.92 -9.11
C ALA A 39 9.03 2.69 -8.67
N MET A 40 7.98 2.36 -9.43
CA MET A 40 7.23 1.11 -9.27
C MET A 40 8.17 -0.10 -9.37
N THR A 41 8.08 -1.03 -8.44
CA THR A 41 9.02 -2.14 -8.32
C THR A 41 8.84 -3.24 -9.39
N ASN A 42 7.64 -3.37 -9.95
CA ASN A 42 7.26 -4.45 -10.85
C ASN A 42 6.49 -3.94 -12.06
N PRO A 43 6.61 -4.55 -13.25
CA PRO A 43 5.73 -4.25 -14.38
C PRO A 43 4.30 -4.74 -14.09
N ILE A 44 3.31 -4.18 -14.81
CA ILE A 44 1.90 -4.51 -14.61
C ILE A 44 1.61 -6.00 -14.82
N SER A 45 2.31 -6.63 -15.76
CA SER A 45 2.19 -8.08 -16.02
C SER A 45 2.50 -8.93 -14.78
N ASP A 46 3.48 -8.53 -13.98
CA ASP A 46 3.93 -9.30 -12.82
C ASP A 46 2.99 -9.16 -11.62
N ILE A 47 2.24 -8.07 -11.57
CA ILE A 47 1.30 -7.79 -10.47
C ILE A 47 -0.12 -8.30 -10.74
N THR A 48 -0.40 -8.78 -11.94
CA THR A 48 -1.74 -9.27 -12.33
C THR A 48 -1.74 -10.68 -12.89
N ASN A 49 -0.60 -11.24 -13.30
CA ASN A 49 -0.51 -12.58 -13.84
C ASN A 49 0.17 -13.53 -12.86
N ASP A 50 -0.44 -14.69 -12.65
CA ASP A 50 0.13 -15.77 -11.84
C ASP A 50 0.52 -15.29 -10.42
N VAL A 51 -0.41 -14.56 -9.78
CA VAL A 51 -0.29 -14.09 -8.39
C VAL A 51 -1.35 -14.77 -7.52
N ASP A 52 -0.99 -15.09 -6.28
CA ASP A 52 -1.88 -15.79 -5.35
C ASP A 52 -2.85 -14.84 -4.66
N VAL A 53 -2.35 -13.68 -4.25
CA VAL A 53 -3.10 -12.64 -3.54
C VAL A 53 -2.74 -11.27 -4.09
N ILE A 54 -3.72 -10.40 -4.28
CA ILE A 54 -3.51 -8.97 -4.54
C ILE A 54 -4.03 -8.20 -3.32
N MET A 55 -3.19 -7.34 -2.75
CA MET A 55 -3.63 -6.39 -1.73
C MET A 55 -3.74 -4.99 -2.36
N LEU A 56 -4.95 -4.49 -2.47
CA LEU A 56 -5.28 -3.18 -3.05
C LEU A 56 -5.55 -2.18 -1.94
N VAL A 57 -4.73 -1.14 -1.82
CA VAL A 57 -4.79 -0.18 -0.70
C VAL A 57 -4.99 1.25 -1.20
N GLY A 58 -6.08 1.89 -0.76
CA GLY A 58 -6.36 3.30 -1.09
C GLY A 58 -6.33 3.60 -2.58
N SER A 59 -6.88 2.70 -3.39
CA SER A 59 -6.84 2.76 -4.85
C SER A 59 -8.15 2.28 -5.47
N ASN A 60 -8.66 3.02 -6.45
CA ASN A 60 -9.77 2.58 -7.29
C ASN A 60 -9.35 2.49 -8.75
N PRO A 61 -8.65 1.41 -9.15
CA PRO A 61 -8.09 1.30 -10.49
C PRO A 61 -9.17 1.16 -11.58
N GLU A 62 -10.38 0.74 -11.28
CA GLU A 62 -11.46 0.68 -12.29
C GLU A 62 -11.82 2.08 -12.81
N GLU A 63 -11.72 3.10 -11.96
CA GLU A 63 -11.98 4.50 -12.36
C GLU A 63 -10.71 5.22 -12.83
N ALA A 64 -9.60 5.10 -12.08
CA ALA A 64 -8.39 5.88 -12.33
C ALA A 64 -7.44 5.22 -13.36
N HIS A 65 -7.42 3.90 -13.45
CA HIS A 65 -6.53 3.11 -14.30
C HIS A 65 -7.28 1.91 -14.89
N PRO A 66 -8.27 2.11 -15.76
CA PRO A 66 -9.24 1.07 -16.14
C PRO A 66 -8.60 -0.19 -16.75
N VAL A 67 -7.49 -0.05 -17.47
CA VAL A 67 -6.76 -1.21 -18.02
C VAL A 67 -6.21 -2.10 -16.91
N ILE A 68 -5.60 -1.50 -15.87
CA ILE A 68 -5.11 -2.23 -14.70
C ILE A 68 -6.28 -2.83 -13.91
N GLY A 69 -7.35 -2.05 -13.71
CA GLY A 69 -8.57 -2.51 -13.04
C GLY A 69 -9.17 -3.74 -13.71
N MET A 70 -9.24 -3.73 -15.03
CA MET A 70 -9.70 -4.89 -15.82
C MET A 70 -8.79 -6.12 -15.61
N GLN A 71 -7.47 -5.92 -15.61
CA GLN A 71 -6.52 -7.04 -15.41
C GLN A 71 -6.61 -7.61 -14.01
N ILE A 72 -6.81 -6.78 -12.97
CA ILE A 72 -7.05 -7.23 -11.59
C ILE A 72 -8.33 -8.06 -11.54
N ARG A 73 -9.42 -7.55 -12.13
CA ARG A 73 -10.69 -8.30 -12.20
C ARG A 73 -10.51 -9.67 -12.85
N GLN A 74 -9.83 -9.72 -13.98
CA GLN A 74 -9.53 -10.98 -14.66
C GLN A 74 -8.64 -11.91 -13.81
N ALA A 75 -7.70 -11.38 -13.03
CA ALA A 75 -6.90 -12.18 -12.10
C ALA A 75 -7.79 -12.81 -11.02
N VAL A 76 -8.71 -12.04 -10.43
CA VAL A 76 -9.68 -12.54 -9.45
C VAL A 76 -10.58 -13.61 -10.05
N GLU A 77 -11.08 -13.41 -11.27
CA GLU A 77 -11.89 -14.41 -11.99
C GLU A 77 -11.12 -15.73 -12.25
N ARG A 78 -9.80 -15.67 -12.37
CA ARG A 78 -8.92 -16.83 -12.48
C ARG A 78 -8.58 -17.51 -11.14
N GLY A 79 -9.02 -16.93 -10.02
CA GLY A 79 -8.83 -17.51 -8.68
C GLY A 79 -7.79 -16.78 -7.81
N THR A 80 -7.21 -15.67 -8.26
CA THR A 80 -6.39 -14.80 -7.41
C THR A 80 -7.25 -14.22 -6.29
N ARG A 81 -6.82 -14.33 -5.06
CA ARG A 81 -7.52 -13.75 -3.91
C ARG A 81 -7.29 -12.25 -3.84
N LEU A 82 -8.30 -11.52 -3.37
CA LEU A 82 -8.26 -10.06 -3.32
C LEU A 82 -8.54 -9.53 -1.91
N ILE A 83 -7.61 -8.75 -1.39
CA ILE A 83 -7.78 -7.94 -0.18
C ILE A 83 -7.94 -6.48 -0.63
N VAL A 84 -9.05 -5.86 -0.28
CA VAL A 84 -9.28 -4.43 -0.53
C VAL A 84 -9.23 -3.67 0.78
N VAL A 85 -8.43 -2.61 0.80
CA VAL A 85 -8.24 -1.73 1.95
C VAL A 85 -8.58 -0.29 1.50
N ASP A 86 -9.85 0.06 1.59
CA ASP A 86 -10.38 1.37 1.17
C ASP A 86 -11.62 1.69 2.01
N PRO A 87 -11.80 2.93 2.50
CA PRO A 87 -12.98 3.32 3.25
C PRO A 87 -14.27 3.28 2.41
N ARG A 88 -14.16 3.31 1.09
CA ARG A 88 -15.29 3.32 0.16
C ARG A 88 -15.61 1.92 -0.35
N ASP A 89 -16.88 1.72 -0.73
CA ASP A 89 -17.29 0.57 -1.52
C ASP A 89 -16.94 0.83 -2.99
N ILE A 90 -15.77 0.39 -3.41
CA ILE A 90 -15.34 0.44 -4.83
C ILE A 90 -15.81 -0.81 -5.59
N GLY A 91 -15.78 -0.77 -6.91
CA GLY A 91 -16.24 -1.90 -7.73
C GLY A 91 -15.56 -3.22 -7.37
N LEU A 92 -14.24 -3.22 -7.21
CA LEU A 92 -13.44 -4.39 -6.84
C LEU A 92 -13.72 -4.89 -5.42
N SER A 93 -14.19 -4.05 -4.50
CA SER A 93 -14.50 -4.52 -3.13
C SER A 93 -15.64 -5.53 -3.08
N ARG A 94 -16.50 -5.56 -4.11
CA ARG A 94 -17.58 -6.56 -4.22
C ARG A 94 -17.07 -7.95 -4.58
N GLN A 95 -15.86 -8.05 -5.08
CA GLN A 95 -15.21 -9.31 -5.47
C GLN A 95 -14.08 -9.66 -4.49
N ALA A 96 -13.84 -8.82 -3.50
CA ALA A 96 -12.80 -9.03 -2.51
C ALA A 96 -13.16 -10.19 -1.57
N ASP A 97 -12.17 -11.01 -1.25
CA ASP A 97 -12.27 -11.99 -0.15
C ASP A 97 -12.37 -11.27 1.20
N ILE A 98 -11.61 -10.18 1.34
CA ILE A 98 -11.62 -9.33 2.54
C ILE A 98 -11.66 -7.86 2.13
N HIS A 99 -12.59 -7.11 2.71
CA HIS A 99 -12.66 -5.66 2.56
C HIS A 99 -12.51 -4.96 3.91
N LEU A 100 -11.41 -4.25 4.10
CA LEU A 100 -11.11 -3.48 5.30
C LEU A 100 -11.37 -2.00 5.06
N LYS A 101 -12.41 -1.46 5.70
CA LYS A 101 -12.81 -0.06 5.57
C LYS A 101 -12.09 0.80 6.61
N LEU A 102 -10.83 1.13 6.37
CA LEU A 102 -10.05 1.91 7.30
C LEU A 102 -10.62 3.30 7.50
N LYS A 103 -10.54 3.79 8.74
CA LYS A 103 -10.66 5.23 9.01
C LYS A 103 -9.55 5.97 8.25
N PRO A 104 -9.88 7.00 7.43
CA PRO A 104 -8.87 7.76 6.70
C PRO A 104 -7.74 8.29 7.60
N GLY A 105 -6.49 8.19 7.14
CA GLY A 105 -5.31 8.64 7.89
C GLY A 105 -4.70 7.59 8.83
N THR A 106 -5.20 6.36 8.84
CA THR A 106 -4.70 5.29 9.75
C THR A 106 -3.89 4.20 9.05
N ASN A 107 -3.42 4.45 7.84
CA ASN A 107 -2.71 3.45 7.02
C ASN A 107 -1.43 2.94 7.68
N VAL A 108 -0.69 3.80 8.40
CA VAL A 108 0.52 3.41 9.13
C VAL A 108 0.19 2.40 10.24
N ALA A 109 -0.87 2.66 11.00
CA ALA A 109 -1.31 1.73 12.04
C ALA A 109 -1.76 0.39 11.44
N PHE A 110 -2.49 0.42 10.32
CA PHE A 110 -2.87 -0.78 9.59
C PHE A 110 -1.64 -1.58 9.12
N ALA A 111 -0.67 -0.93 8.46
CA ALA A 111 0.54 -1.59 7.98
C ALA A 111 1.35 -2.22 9.14
N ASN A 112 1.49 -1.49 10.26
CA ASN A 112 2.15 -2.01 11.45
C ASN A 112 1.39 -3.20 12.06
N GLY A 113 0.05 -3.17 12.07
CA GLY A 113 -0.77 -4.29 12.52
C GLY A 113 -0.63 -5.53 11.64
N MET A 114 -0.57 -5.36 10.32
CA MET A 114 -0.27 -6.47 9.40
C MET A 114 1.10 -7.09 9.72
N MET A 115 2.14 -6.26 9.89
CA MET A 115 3.49 -6.72 10.23
C MET A 115 3.52 -7.39 11.61
N ASN A 116 2.79 -6.87 12.61
CA ASN A 116 2.68 -7.47 13.93
C ASN A 116 2.17 -8.92 13.86
N VAL A 117 1.08 -9.15 13.13
CA VAL A 117 0.54 -10.50 12.94
C VAL A 117 1.56 -11.40 12.23
N ILE A 118 2.14 -10.94 11.12
CA ILE A 118 3.09 -11.73 10.32
C ILE A 118 4.29 -12.16 11.16
N ILE A 119 4.86 -11.26 11.96
CA ILE A 119 6.01 -11.53 12.82
C ILE A 119 5.64 -12.49 13.95
N ASN A 120 4.52 -12.28 14.64
CA ASN A 120 4.11 -13.10 15.78
C ASN A 120 3.68 -14.52 15.37
N GLU A 121 3.16 -14.68 14.14
CA GLU A 121 2.82 -15.99 13.58
C GLU A 121 4.03 -16.72 12.97
N GLY A 122 5.23 -16.13 13.01
CA GLY A 122 6.45 -16.72 12.46
C GLY A 122 6.43 -16.87 10.93
N LEU A 123 5.71 -15.99 10.24
CA LEU A 123 5.55 -16.02 8.78
C LEU A 123 6.50 -15.05 8.06
N ALA A 124 7.37 -14.35 8.78
CA ALA A 124 8.38 -13.49 8.22
C ALA A 124 9.50 -14.33 7.57
N ASP A 125 10.01 -13.91 6.41
CA ASP A 125 11.15 -14.53 5.75
C ASP A 125 12.45 -14.08 6.46
N GLU A 126 12.87 -14.85 7.47
CA GLU A 126 14.04 -14.54 8.29
C GLU A 126 15.34 -14.50 7.47
N GLU A 127 15.46 -15.34 6.44
CA GLU A 127 16.64 -15.34 5.60
C GLU A 127 16.72 -14.08 4.73
N PHE A 128 15.61 -13.68 4.13
CA PHE A 128 15.54 -12.42 3.39
C PHE A 128 15.84 -11.24 4.30
N ILE A 129 15.20 -11.19 5.47
CA ILE A 129 15.43 -10.13 6.47
C ILE A 129 16.91 -10.03 6.82
N ARG A 130 17.52 -11.13 7.20
CA ARG A 130 18.93 -11.18 7.61
C ARG A 130 19.91 -10.78 6.51
N THR A 131 19.61 -11.13 5.25
CA THR A 131 20.54 -10.96 4.12
C THR A 131 20.28 -9.74 3.26
N ARG A 132 19.09 -9.15 3.32
CA ARG A 132 18.63 -8.12 2.37
C ARG A 132 18.07 -6.87 3.03
N THR A 133 17.93 -6.85 4.36
CA THR A 133 17.36 -5.68 5.06
C THR A 133 18.27 -5.21 6.19
N GLU A 134 18.04 -3.99 6.64
CA GLU A 134 18.65 -3.39 7.84
C GLU A 134 17.56 -2.74 8.69
N GLY A 135 17.82 -2.56 10.00
CA GLY A 135 16.87 -1.89 10.91
C GLY A 135 15.67 -2.74 11.33
N PHE A 136 15.69 -4.07 11.13
CA PHE A 136 14.55 -4.93 11.45
C PHE A 136 14.23 -4.98 12.94
N GLU A 137 15.24 -5.00 13.82
CA GLU A 137 15.03 -5.05 15.27
C GLU A 137 14.40 -3.78 15.83
N GLU A 138 14.71 -2.62 15.24
CA GLU A 138 14.08 -1.34 15.57
C GLU A 138 12.63 -1.32 15.09
N LEU A 139 12.39 -1.77 13.88
CA LEU A 139 11.04 -1.91 13.32
C LEU A 139 10.18 -2.85 14.19
N LYS A 140 10.72 -4.01 14.56
CA LYS A 140 10.02 -5.00 15.39
C LYS A 140 9.55 -4.42 16.71
N LYS A 141 10.39 -3.64 17.41
CA LYS A 141 10.01 -2.96 18.65
C LYS A 141 8.84 -2.00 18.48
N ILE A 142 8.82 -1.25 17.37
CA ILE A 142 7.71 -0.33 17.06
C ILE A 142 6.43 -1.13 16.77
N VAL A 143 6.55 -2.17 15.98
CA VAL A 143 5.43 -3.00 15.53
C VAL A 143 4.80 -3.80 16.67
N GLU A 144 5.55 -4.18 17.71
CA GLU A 144 5.03 -4.87 18.90
C GLU A 144 3.87 -4.12 19.58
N GLU A 145 3.84 -2.80 19.49
CA GLU A 145 2.77 -1.99 20.07
C GLU A 145 1.46 -2.02 19.27
N TYR A 146 1.51 -2.49 18.01
CA TYR A 146 0.37 -2.48 17.10
C TYR A 146 -0.32 -3.84 17.06
N THR A 147 -0.81 -4.29 18.23
CA THR A 147 -1.61 -5.52 18.27
C THR A 147 -2.89 -5.37 17.44
N PRO A 148 -3.45 -6.47 16.92
CA PRO A 148 -4.70 -6.40 16.14
C PRO A 148 -5.84 -5.67 16.84
N GLU A 149 -5.98 -5.82 18.15
CA GLU A 149 -7.00 -5.14 18.96
C GLU A 149 -6.77 -3.63 18.99
N ARG A 150 -5.52 -3.20 19.23
CA ARG A 150 -5.18 -1.77 19.22
C ARG A 150 -5.38 -1.16 17.83
N VAL A 151 -5.01 -1.89 16.79
CA VAL A 151 -5.19 -1.44 15.40
C VAL A 151 -6.68 -1.37 15.05
N ALA A 152 -7.48 -2.33 15.50
CA ALA A 152 -8.93 -2.31 15.34
C ALA A 152 -9.56 -1.04 15.91
N GLU A 153 -9.13 -0.61 17.08
CA GLU A 153 -9.59 0.64 17.70
C GLU A 153 -9.15 1.88 16.91
N ILE A 154 -7.89 1.93 16.46
CA ILE A 154 -7.33 3.08 15.72
C ILE A 154 -7.96 3.20 14.33
N CYS A 155 -8.06 2.07 13.62
CA CYS A 155 -8.48 2.00 12.22
C CYS A 155 -9.99 1.86 12.06
N HIS A 156 -10.74 1.59 13.13
CA HIS A 156 -12.17 1.27 13.13
C HIS A 156 -12.50 0.06 12.24
N ILE A 157 -11.71 -0.99 12.34
CA ILE A 157 -11.90 -2.27 11.64
C ILE A 157 -12.03 -3.41 12.64
N ASP A 158 -12.43 -4.57 12.16
CA ASP A 158 -12.44 -5.78 12.97
C ASP A 158 -11.03 -6.39 13.09
N ALA A 159 -10.64 -6.80 14.32
CA ALA A 159 -9.32 -7.35 14.60
C ALA A 159 -9.11 -8.73 13.94
N ASP A 160 -10.16 -9.54 13.87
CA ASP A 160 -10.08 -10.87 13.26
C ASP A 160 -9.97 -10.77 11.74
N HIS A 161 -10.67 -9.81 11.12
CA HIS A 161 -10.48 -9.51 9.70
C HIS A 161 -9.05 -9.02 9.38
N LEU A 162 -8.44 -8.23 10.27
CA LEU A 162 -7.03 -7.83 10.13
C LEU A 162 -6.10 -9.04 10.17
N ARG A 163 -6.32 -9.95 11.14
CA ARG A 163 -5.54 -11.20 11.24
C ARG A 163 -5.71 -12.06 10.01
N GLU A 164 -6.95 -12.24 9.55
CA GLU A 164 -7.23 -13.03 8.35
C GLU A 164 -6.52 -12.45 7.12
N ALA A 165 -6.57 -11.13 6.93
CA ALA A 165 -5.88 -10.45 5.83
C ALA A 165 -4.36 -10.64 5.90
N ALA A 166 -3.77 -10.50 7.09
CA ALA A 166 -2.34 -10.67 7.31
C ALA A 166 -1.90 -12.11 7.02
N LEU A 167 -2.64 -13.10 7.51
CA LEU A 167 -2.36 -14.52 7.26
C LEU A 167 -2.53 -14.90 5.80
N MET A 168 -3.57 -14.38 5.14
CA MET A 168 -3.81 -14.60 3.71
C MET A 168 -2.65 -14.04 2.89
N TYR A 169 -2.21 -12.83 3.19
CA TYR A 169 -1.11 -12.17 2.50
C TYR A 169 0.22 -12.92 2.73
N ALA A 170 0.56 -13.22 3.97
CA ALA A 170 1.85 -13.79 4.34
C ALA A 170 2.05 -15.25 3.87
N LYS A 171 0.96 -16.03 3.72
CA LYS A 171 1.03 -17.41 3.21
C LYS A 171 1.10 -17.51 1.69
N ALA A 172 0.88 -16.42 0.98
CA ALA A 172 0.98 -16.37 -0.47
C ALA A 172 2.44 -16.39 -0.93
N LYS A 173 2.73 -17.06 -2.02
CA LYS A 173 4.06 -17.07 -2.63
C LYS A 173 4.31 -15.81 -3.45
N LYS A 174 3.25 -15.30 -4.09
CA LYS A 174 3.29 -14.08 -4.91
C LYS A 174 2.12 -13.19 -4.51
N ALA A 175 2.42 -12.12 -3.78
CA ALA A 175 1.43 -11.19 -3.27
C ALA A 175 1.84 -9.73 -3.46
N PRO A 176 1.51 -9.10 -4.59
CA PRO A 176 1.76 -7.69 -4.80
C PRO A 176 0.85 -6.81 -3.92
N ILE A 177 1.41 -5.67 -3.51
CA ILE A 177 0.66 -4.56 -2.92
C ILE A 177 0.50 -3.49 -4.00
N ILE A 178 -0.74 -3.18 -4.33
CA ILE A 178 -1.10 -2.13 -5.28
C ILE A 178 -1.73 -0.99 -4.48
N TYR A 179 -1.08 0.16 -4.43
CA TYR A 179 -1.59 1.31 -3.70
C TYR A 179 -1.62 2.56 -4.57
N CYS A 180 -2.37 3.56 -4.13
CA CYS A 180 -2.46 4.85 -4.80
C CYS A 180 -2.58 5.99 -3.78
N LEU A 181 -3.18 7.10 -4.16
CA LEU A 181 -3.26 8.34 -3.40
C LEU A 181 -3.93 8.20 -2.02
N GLY A 182 -4.78 7.19 -1.83
CA GLY A 182 -5.37 6.88 -0.52
C GLY A 182 -4.36 6.41 0.54
N VAL A 183 -3.12 6.11 0.13
CA VAL A 183 -1.97 5.92 1.02
C VAL A 183 -1.07 7.15 1.00
N THR A 184 -0.76 7.65 -0.19
CA THR A 184 0.28 8.65 -0.43
C THR A 184 -0.10 10.05 0.06
N GLU A 185 -1.35 10.47 -0.14
CA GLU A 185 -1.82 11.85 0.13
C GLU A 185 -2.30 12.04 1.58
N HIS A 186 -1.63 11.44 2.53
CA HIS A 186 -1.82 11.70 3.96
C HIS A 186 -0.62 12.46 4.54
N SER A 187 -0.80 13.11 5.67
CA SER A 187 0.29 13.80 6.41
C SER A 187 1.42 12.84 6.81
N THR A 188 1.15 11.55 6.84
CA THR A 188 2.07 10.45 7.16
C THR A 188 2.33 9.55 5.94
N GLY A 189 2.13 10.06 4.72
CA GLY A 189 2.19 9.25 3.48
C GLY A 189 3.58 8.82 3.04
N THR A 190 4.63 9.46 3.55
CA THR A 190 6.04 9.07 3.34
C THR A 190 6.41 7.93 4.30
#